data_3605a268d3d2b51fd55b7a7828f65310
#
_entry.id   3605a268d3d2b51fd55b7a7828f65310
#
_cell.length_a   1.000
_cell.length_b   1.000
_cell.length_c   1.000
_cell.angle_alpha   90.00
_cell.angle_beta   90.00
_cell.angle_gamma   90.00
#
_symmetry.space_group_name_H-M   'P 1'
#
loop_
_entity.id
_entity.type
_entity.pdbx_description
1 polymer ?
#
loop_
_entity_poly.entity_id
_entity_poly.type
_entity_poly.pdbx_seq_one_letter_code
_entity_poly.pdbx_strand_id
1 'polypeptide(L)'
;ILSNALYRNISGRFVQSHDYVAMERLYEIHQSGRYDLIVVDTPPTRNAVDFLDAPQRMAEFFSSRLLRWLIAPYRSRLINVASKPFYSVADRILGTKFLQDISEFFILFQSMYDGFVERSKAVSQLLASSATTFVVVSTLESAPASEAAFFIENLIAREYSVGGLVLNKAL
;
A
#
# COMPACT_ATOMS: atom_id res chain seq x y z
N ILE A 1 21.68 1.70 13.64
CA ILE A 1 20.37 1.21 13.11
C ILE A 1 20.07 1.90 11.78
N LEU A 2 20.10 3.22 11.67
CA LEU A 2 19.80 3.98 10.44
C LEU A 2 20.79 3.75 9.28
N SER A 3 21.97 3.22 9.55
CA SER A 3 23.00 2.89 8.56
C SER A 3 22.90 1.45 8.01
N ASN A 4 22.00 0.64 8.53
CA ASN A 4 21.85 -0.74 8.11
C ASN A 4 21.14 -0.80 6.72
N ALA A 5 21.77 -1.50 5.76
CA ALA A 5 21.23 -1.64 4.40
C ALA A 5 19.85 -2.29 4.37
N LEU A 6 19.56 -3.21 5.30
CA LEU A 6 18.25 -3.87 5.41
C LEU A 6 17.18 -2.90 5.91
N TYR A 7 17.52 -2.05 6.91
CA TYR A 7 16.62 -1.00 7.38
C TYR A 7 16.32 0.00 6.27
N ARG A 8 17.30 0.41 5.46
CA ARG A 8 17.09 1.28 4.30
C ARG A 8 16.22 0.64 3.23
N ASN A 9 16.39 -0.66 2.99
CA ASN A 9 15.58 -1.38 1.99
C ASN A 9 14.14 -1.60 2.47
N ILE A 10 13.94 -1.85 3.75
CA ILE A 10 12.61 -1.98 4.35
C ILE A 10 11.97 -0.60 4.45
N SER A 11 12.63 0.40 5.03
CA SER A 11 12.09 1.76 5.13
C SER A 11 11.90 2.42 3.77
N GLY A 12 12.78 2.15 2.79
CA GLY A 12 12.63 2.64 1.42
C GLY A 12 11.40 2.07 0.69
N ARG A 13 10.97 0.84 1.03
CA ARG A 13 9.71 0.26 0.55
C ARG A 13 8.48 0.75 1.34
N PHE A 14 8.67 1.18 2.58
CA PHE A 14 7.66 1.86 3.40
C PHE A 14 7.56 3.37 3.09
N VAL A 15 8.39 3.92 2.21
CA VAL A 15 8.36 5.34 1.82
C VAL A 15 7.06 5.72 1.06
N GLN A 16 6.31 4.75 0.56
CA GLN A 16 4.93 4.94 0.08
C GLN A 16 3.89 4.86 1.22
N SER A 17 4.29 5.10 2.47
CA SER A 17 3.36 5.10 3.62
C SER A 17 2.25 6.16 3.51
N HIS A 18 2.49 7.23 2.75
CA HIS A 18 1.49 8.27 2.49
C HIS A 18 0.25 7.74 1.76
N ASP A 19 0.43 6.81 0.83
CA ASP A 19 -0.67 6.21 0.07
C ASP A 19 -1.58 5.38 0.99
N TYR A 20 -1.00 4.66 1.93
CA TYR A 20 -1.77 3.88 2.91
C TYR A 20 -2.53 4.74 3.90
N VAL A 21 -1.92 5.83 4.37
CA VAL A 21 -2.60 6.80 5.24
C VAL A 21 -3.74 7.49 4.50
N ALA A 22 -3.55 7.82 3.22
CA ALA A 22 -4.58 8.41 2.40
C ALA A 22 -5.76 7.45 2.17
N MET A 23 -5.49 6.15 1.96
CA MET A 23 -6.53 5.12 1.84
C MET A 23 -7.33 4.94 3.13
N GLU A 24 -6.67 4.87 4.29
CA GLU A 24 -7.34 4.82 5.59
C GLU A 24 -8.22 6.06 5.81
N ARG A 25 -7.71 7.23 5.43
CA ARG A 25 -8.46 8.48 5.56
C ARG A 25 -9.67 8.53 4.63
N LEU A 26 -9.54 8.05 3.40
CA LEU A 26 -10.67 7.92 2.47
C LEU A 26 -11.74 6.99 3.05
N TYR A 27 -11.34 5.84 3.60
CA TYR A 27 -12.25 4.93 4.26
C TYR A 27 -13.01 5.59 5.41
N GLU A 28 -12.30 6.26 6.33
CA GLU A 28 -12.92 6.96 7.46
C GLU A 28 -13.92 8.02 7.03
N ILE A 29 -13.55 8.86 6.05
CA ILE A 29 -14.41 9.92 5.53
C ILE A 29 -15.67 9.33 4.91
N HIS A 30 -15.52 8.30 4.06
CA HIS A 30 -16.65 7.61 3.43
C HIS A 30 -17.58 6.98 4.46
N GLN A 31 -17.03 6.23 5.43
CA GLN A 31 -17.84 5.58 6.47
C GLN A 31 -18.51 6.56 7.43
N SER A 32 -17.98 7.77 7.57
CA SER A 32 -18.59 8.78 8.44
C SER A 32 -19.96 9.25 7.97
N GLY A 33 -20.28 9.11 6.68
CA GLY A 33 -21.51 9.58 6.07
C GLY A 33 -21.77 11.09 6.21
N ARG A 34 -20.72 11.87 6.51
CA ARG A 34 -20.85 13.32 6.77
C ARG A 34 -20.85 14.18 5.51
N TYR A 35 -20.44 13.60 4.38
CA TYR A 35 -20.21 14.34 3.15
C TYR A 35 -20.96 13.69 2.01
N ASP A 36 -21.67 14.49 1.25
CA ASP A 36 -22.40 14.06 0.04
C ASP A 36 -21.46 13.86 -1.15
N LEU A 37 -20.30 14.52 -1.12
CA LEU A 37 -19.26 14.43 -2.14
C LEU A 37 -17.88 14.39 -1.49
N ILE A 38 -17.05 13.48 -1.94
CA ILE A 38 -15.63 13.40 -1.55
C ILE A 38 -14.80 13.57 -2.83
N VAL A 39 -13.92 14.57 -2.83
CA VAL A 39 -12.96 14.78 -3.90
C VAL A 39 -11.58 14.37 -3.42
N VAL A 40 -10.96 13.42 -4.12
CA VAL A 40 -9.62 12.94 -3.83
C VAL A 40 -8.66 13.52 -4.87
N ASP A 41 -7.81 14.46 -4.43
CA ASP A 41 -6.73 14.97 -5.25
C ASP A 41 -5.56 13.98 -5.18
N THR A 42 -5.33 13.29 -6.29
CA THR A 42 -4.31 12.23 -6.37
C THR A 42 -2.92 12.81 -6.66
N PRO A 43 -1.84 12.13 -6.25
CA PRO A 43 -0.51 12.48 -6.72
C PRO A 43 -0.38 12.34 -8.26
N PRO A 44 0.70 12.87 -8.87
CA PRO A 44 0.91 12.77 -10.32
C PRO A 44 0.79 11.35 -10.85
N THR A 45 0.37 11.21 -12.07
CA THR A 45 -0.14 10.03 -12.81
C THR A 45 0.47 8.67 -12.46
N ARG A 46 1.80 8.54 -12.41
CA ARG A 46 2.46 7.27 -12.08
C ARG A 46 2.23 6.88 -10.63
N ASN A 47 2.30 7.84 -9.74
CA ASN A 47 2.03 7.64 -8.32
C ASN A 47 0.53 7.42 -8.05
N ALA A 48 -0.36 7.94 -8.89
CA ALA A 48 -1.79 7.67 -8.80
C ALA A 48 -2.12 6.20 -9.09
N VAL A 49 -1.46 5.58 -10.08
CA VAL A 49 -1.57 4.13 -10.31
C VAL A 49 -1.05 3.34 -9.11
N ASP A 50 0.09 3.74 -8.56
CA ASP A 50 0.65 3.12 -7.34
C ASP A 50 -0.28 3.26 -6.13
N PHE A 51 -0.94 4.41 -6.00
CA PHE A 51 -1.98 4.63 -4.99
C PHE A 51 -3.16 3.66 -5.15
N LEU A 52 -3.65 3.44 -6.36
CA LEU A 52 -4.74 2.50 -6.62
C LEU A 52 -4.36 1.04 -6.31
N ASP A 53 -3.10 0.68 -6.49
CA ASP A 53 -2.56 -0.65 -6.21
C ASP A 53 -2.14 -0.84 -4.72
N ALA A 54 -2.10 0.23 -3.93
CA ALA A 54 -1.64 0.20 -2.55
C ALA A 54 -2.36 -0.84 -1.67
N PRO A 55 -3.71 -1.00 -1.71
CA PRO A 55 -4.40 -1.98 -0.91
C PRO A 55 -3.97 -3.42 -1.21
N GLN A 56 -3.82 -3.75 -2.50
CA GLN A 56 -3.41 -5.08 -2.92
C GLN A 56 -1.96 -5.39 -2.52
N ARG A 57 -1.04 -4.45 -2.73
CA ARG A 57 0.38 -4.60 -2.34
C ARG A 57 0.55 -4.85 -0.84
N MET A 58 -0.27 -4.18 -0.02
CA MET A 58 -0.25 -4.41 1.42
C MET A 58 -0.77 -5.81 1.77
N ALA A 59 -1.87 -6.24 1.18
CA ALA A 59 -2.40 -7.58 1.39
C ALA A 59 -1.37 -8.66 1.00
N GLU A 60 -0.69 -8.50 -0.14
CA GLU A 60 0.37 -9.38 -0.61
C GLU A 60 1.58 -9.40 0.32
N PHE A 61 2.02 -8.23 0.78
CA PHE A 61 3.13 -8.12 1.73
C PHE A 61 2.86 -8.89 3.02
N PHE A 62 1.69 -8.68 3.64
CA PHE A 62 1.35 -9.36 4.89
C PHE A 62 1.02 -10.84 4.73
N SER A 63 0.55 -11.26 3.56
CA SER A 63 0.35 -12.68 3.24
C SER A 63 1.63 -13.40 2.82
N SER A 64 2.75 -12.66 2.67
CA SER A 64 3.99 -13.21 2.18
C SER A 64 4.53 -14.33 3.08
N ARG A 65 5.11 -15.38 2.44
CA ARG A 65 5.73 -16.50 3.17
C ARG A 65 6.89 -16.03 4.04
N LEU A 66 7.63 -15.01 3.58
CA LEU A 66 8.76 -14.44 4.30
C LEU A 66 8.32 -13.84 5.63
N LEU A 67 7.25 -13.04 5.64
CA LEU A 67 6.76 -12.41 6.85
C LEU A 67 6.19 -13.43 7.83
N ARG A 68 5.36 -14.38 7.34
CA ARG A 68 4.86 -15.48 8.17
C ARG A 68 5.99 -16.28 8.80
N TRP A 69 7.02 -16.54 8.02
CA TRP A 69 8.18 -17.28 8.49
C TRP A 69 9.01 -16.49 9.52
N LEU A 70 9.17 -15.16 9.34
CA LEU A 70 9.85 -14.28 10.28
C LEU A 70 9.12 -14.21 11.64
N ILE A 71 7.79 -14.19 11.64
CA ILE A 71 6.95 -14.09 12.84
C ILE A 71 6.73 -15.45 13.54
N ALA A 72 6.78 -16.56 12.80
CA ALA A 72 6.45 -17.89 13.30
C ALA A 72 7.15 -18.29 14.62
N PRO A 73 8.45 -18.00 14.82
CA PRO A 73 9.17 -18.37 16.05
C PRO A 73 8.64 -17.69 17.30
N TYR A 74 8.17 -16.46 17.14
CA TYR A 74 7.70 -15.62 18.26
C TYR A 74 6.23 -15.85 18.60
N ARG A 75 5.47 -16.44 17.67
CA ARG A 75 4.05 -16.75 17.85
C ARG A 75 3.81 -18.10 18.53
N SER A 76 4.70 -19.06 18.38
CA SER A 76 4.59 -20.37 19.02
C SER A 76 5.75 -20.62 19.95
N ARG A 77 5.48 -20.86 21.25
CA ARG A 77 6.46 -21.38 22.23
C ARG A 77 7.00 -22.77 21.84
N LEU A 78 6.46 -23.38 20.80
CA LEU A 78 6.81 -24.70 20.27
C LEU A 78 7.60 -24.55 18.95
N ILE A 79 8.80 -23.94 19.02
CA ILE A 79 9.67 -23.88 17.85
C ILE A 79 10.32 -25.26 17.69
N ASN A 80 9.98 -25.90 16.59
CA ASN A 80 10.56 -27.17 16.19
C ASN A 80 12.06 -27.01 15.93
N VAL A 81 12.81 -28.01 16.35
CA VAL A 81 14.27 -28.16 16.21
C VAL A 81 14.79 -27.92 14.80
N ALA A 82 13.96 -28.07 13.78
CA ALA A 82 14.29 -27.90 12.36
C ALA A 82 14.58 -26.44 11.94
N SER A 83 14.13 -25.43 12.67
CA SER A 83 14.38 -24.01 12.35
C SER A 83 15.64 -23.45 13.00
N LYS A 84 16.23 -24.15 13.97
CA LYS A 84 17.45 -23.73 14.69
C LYS A 84 18.64 -23.31 13.81
N PRO A 85 19.04 -24.05 12.76
CA PRO A 85 20.22 -23.69 11.98
C PRO A 85 20.05 -22.36 11.21
N PHE A 86 18.83 -22.07 10.75
CA PHE A 86 18.59 -20.84 10.03
C PHE A 86 18.61 -19.62 10.95
N TYR A 87 18.00 -19.70 12.14
CA TYR A 87 18.05 -18.61 13.11
C TYR A 87 19.46 -18.34 13.59
N SER A 88 20.28 -19.38 13.74
CA SER A 88 21.71 -19.22 14.06
C SER A 88 22.48 -18.41 13.01
N VAL A 89 22.18 -18.57 11.74
CA VAL A 89 22.77 -17.79 10.66
C VAL A 89 22.20 -16.38 10.59
N ALA A 90 20.88 -16.22 10.72
CA ALA A 90 20.22 -14.93 10.75
C ALA A 90 20.65 -14.10 11.96
N ASP A 91 20.77 -14.70 13.14
CA ASP A 91 21.30 -14.08 14.37
C ASP A 91 22.75 -13.60 14.19
N ARG A 92 23.56 -14.37 13.47
CA ARG A 92 24.96 -14.03 13.22
C ARG A 92 25.11 -12.84 12.28
N ILE A 93 24.20 -12.67 11.32
CA ILE A 93 24.24 -11.61 10.30
C ILE A 93 23.51 -10.34 10.79
N LEU A 94 22.39 -10.49 11.43
CA LEU A 94 21.47 -9.39 11.77
C LEU A 94 21.48 -9.04 13.25
N GLY A 95 21.89 -9.98 14.10
CA GLY A 95 21.84 -9.87 15.56
C GLY A 95 20.47 -10.22 16.15
N THR A 96 20.50 -10.99 17.24
CA THR A 96 19.30 -11.49 17.93
C THR A 96 18.33 -10.39 18.31
N LYS A 97 18.86 -9.26 18.82
CA LYS A 97 18.03 -8.13 19.25
C LYS A 97 17.27 -7.50 18.08
N PHE A 98 17.92 -7.36 16.93
CA PHE A 98 17.30 -6.80 15.73
C PHE A 98 16.16 -7.70 15.21
N LEU A 99 16.35 -9.02 15.22
CA LEU A 99 15.31 -9.97 14.82
C LEU A 99 14.14 -9.97 15.81
N GLN A 100 14.41 -9.83 17.11
CA GLN A 100 13.40 -9.68 18.14
C GLN A 100 12.58 -8.42 17.96
N ASP A 101 13.23 -7.26 17.81
CA ASP A 101 12.57 -5.95 17.64
C ASP A 101 11.69 -5.92 16.37
N ILE A 102 12.17 -6.51 15.27
CA ILE A 102 11.37 -6.63 14.04
C ILE A 102 10.19 -7.57 14.23
N SER A 103 10.40 -8.71 14.86
CA SER A 103 9.34 -9.69 15.05
C SER A 103 8.26 -9.16 15.99
N GLU A 104 8.64 -8.47 17.05
CA GLU A 104 7.71 -7.80 17.96
C GLU A 104 6.90 -6.71 17.23
N PHE A 105 7.57 -5.89 16.43
CA PHE A 105 6.90 -4.90 15.58
C PHE A 105 5.85 -5.55 14.68
N PHE A 106 6.19 -6.64 13.99
CA PHE A 106 5.23 -7.30 13.10
C PHE A 106 4.12 -8.04 13.84
N ILE A 107 4.37 -8.57 15.04
CA ILE A 107 3.33 -9.16 15.88
C ILE A 107 2.32 -8.10 16.32
N LEU A 108 2.80 -6.95 16.78
CA LEU A 108 1.96 -5.80 17.12
C LEU A 108 1.19 -5.28 15.91
N PHE A 109 1.86 -5.21 14.77
CA PHE A 109 1.23 -4.79 13.52
C PHE A 109 0.18 -5.79 13.03
N GLN A 110 0.41 -7.09 13.24
CA GLN A 110 -0.55 -8.15 12.87
C GLN A 110 -1.89 -8.02 13.60
N SER A 111 -1.91 -7.50 14.83
CA SER A 111 -3.16 -7.26 15.54
C SER A 111 -4.05 -6.20 14.86
N MET A 112 -3.46 -5.33 14.04
CA MET A 112 -4.16 -4.31 13.24
C MET A 112 -4.43 -4.79 11.80
N TYR A 113 -3.81 -5.90 11.39
CA TYR A 113 -3.75 -6.34 10.00
C TYR A 113 -5.12 -6.71 9.42
N ASP A 114 -5.92 -7.49 10.14
CA ASP A 114 -7.21 -7.97 9.62
C ASP A 114 -8.12 -6.77 9.32
N GLY A 115 -8.22 -5.82 10.25
CA GLY A 115 -8.96 -4.59 10.02
C GLY A 115 -8.39 -3.73 8.88
N PHE A 116 -7.07 -3.68 8.75
CA PHE A 116 -6.42 -2.95 7.65
C PHE A 116 -6.74 -3.57 6.28
N VAL A 117 -6.66 -4.89 6.15
CA VAL A 117 -6.99 -5.60 4.90
C VAL A 117 -8.45 -5.43 4.53
N GLU A 118 -9.35 -5.52 5.51
CA GLU A 118 -10.79 -5.29 5.27
C GLU A 118 -11.06 -3.87 4.77
N ARG A 119 -10.48 -2.85 5.42
CA ARG A 119 -10.62 -1.45 5.00
C ARG A 119 -10.02 -1.20 3.61
N SER A 120 -8.84 -1.76 3.34
CA SER A 120 -8.20 -1.67 2.03
C SER A 120 -9.07 -2.28 0.92
N LYS A 121 -9.68 -3.44 1.17
CA LYS A 121 -10.63 -4.05 0.23
C LYS A 121 -11.87 -3.19 0.03
N ALA A 122 -12.41 -2.62 1.11
CA ALA A 122 -13.57 -1.73 1.03
C ALA A 122 -13.28 -0.48 0.19
N VAL A 123 -12.09 0.12 0.33
CA VAL A 123 -11.66 1.24 -0.52
C VAL A 123 -11.50 0.82 -1.97
N SER A 124 -10.88 -0.33 -2.25
CA SER A 124 -10.78 -0.84 -3.63
C SER A 124 -12.16 -1.05 -4.26
N GLN A 125 -13.10 -1.60 -3.52
CA GLN A 125 -14.48 -1.79 -3.98
C GLN A 125 -15.19 -0.45 -4.20
N LEU A 126 -14.99 0.53 -3.30
CA LEU A 126 -15.53 1.89 -3.46
C LEU A 126 -15.00 2.54 -4.75
N LEU A 127 -13.70 2.48 -4.98
CA LEU A 127 -13.07 3.06 -6.18
C LEU A 127 -13.54 2.41 -7.48
N ALA A 128 -13.86 1.11 -7.46
CA ALA A 128 -14.39 0.38 -8.60
C ALA A 128 -15.93 0.46 -8.75
N SER A 129 -16.62 1.06 -7.78
CA SER A 129 -18.08 1.13 -7.78
C SER A 129 -18.62 2.27 -8.65
N SER A 130 -19.94 2.21 -8.94
CA SER A 130 -20.65 3.29 -9.63
C SER A 130 -20.75 4.59 -8.82
N ALA A 131 -20.38 4.57 -7.53
CA ALA A 131 -20.33 5.78 -6.69
C ALA A 131 -19.04 6.60 -6.91
N THR A 132 -18.06 6.05 -7.63
CA THR A 132 -16.78 6.70 -7.90
C THR A 132 -16.63 6.96 -9.39
N THR A 133 -16.11 8.13 -9.73
CA THR A 133 -15.68 8.47 -11.09
C THR A 133 -14.37 9.20 -11.09
N PHE A 134 -13.55 8.92 -12.09
CA PHE A 134 -12.25 9.56 -12.27
C PHE A 134 -12.35 10.66 -13.31
N VAL A 135 -11.88 11.86 -12.93
CA VAL A 135 -11.73 12.99 -13.85
C VAL A 135 -10.25 13.22 -14.05
N VAL A 136 -9.78 13.02 -15.26
CA VAL A 136 -8.36 13.22 -15.61
C VAL A 136 -8.16 14.67 -16.00
N VAL A 137 -7.17 15.32 -15.38
CA VAL A 137 -6.82 16.71 -15.67
C VAL A 137 -5.45 16.77 -16.33
N SER A 138 -5.35 17.42 -17.50
CA SER A 138 -4.12 17.54 -18.26
C SER A 138 -4.02 18.91 -18.91
N THR A 139 -2.88 19.16 -19.58
CA THR A 139 -2.69 20.30 -20.48
C THR A 139 -2.51 19.79 -21.92
N LEU A 140 -2.46 20.71 -22.90
CA LEU A 140 -2.23 20.35 -24.32
C LEU A 140 -0.77 20.05 -24.65
N GLU A 141 0.14 20.19 -23.69
CA GLU A 141 1.55 19.86 -23.87
C GLU A 141 1.74 18.35 -24.05
N SER A 142 2.70 17.95 -24.86
CA SER A 142 2.90 16.55 -25.24
C SER A 142 3.16 15.61 -24.05
N ALA A 143 3.96 16.05 -23.08
CA ALA A 143 4.29 15.20 -21.92
C ALA A 143 3.07 14.99 -21.00
N PRO A 144 2.36 16.03 -20.50
CA PRO A 144 1.13 15.86 -19.73
C PRO A 144 0.04 15.09 -20.48
N ALA A 145 -0.11 15.31 -21.80
CA ALA A 145 -1.10 14.60 -22.61
C ALA A 145 -0.78 13.09 -22.69
N SER A 146 0.50 12.73 -22.88
CA SER A 146 0.93 11.33 -22.86
C SER A 146 0.72 10.66 -21.50
N GLU A 147 0.99 11.36 -20.42
CA GLU A 147 0.73 10.86 -19.06
C GLU A 147 -0.77 10.68 -18.81
N ALA A 148 -1.61 11.60 -19.28
CA ALA A 148 -3.07 11.48 -19.15
C ALA A 148 -3.60 10.29 -19.94
N ALA A 149 -3.13 10.07 -21.17
CA ALA A 149 -3.48 8.92 -21.98
C ALA A 149 -3.11 7.60 -21.26
N PHE A 150 -1.87 7.50 -20.78
CA PHE A 150 -1.41 6.36 -20.00
C PHE A 150 -2.30 6.09 -18.77
N PHE A 151 -2.71 7.15 -18.06
CA PHE A 151 -3.56 7.00 -16.89
C PHE A 151 -4.96 6.52 -17.27
N ILE A 152 -5.56 7.09 -18.29
CA ILE A 152 -6.88 6.66 -18.80
C ILE A 152 -6.84 5.18 -19.22
N GLU A 153 -5.82 4.75 -19.95
CA GLU A 153 -5.65 3.35 -20.33
C GLU A 153 -5.58 2.42 -19.10
N ASN A 154 -4.86 2.85 -18.06
CA ASN A 154 -4.76 2.10 -16.81
C ASN A 154 -6.09 2.05 -16.04
N LEU A 155 -6.86 3.14 -16.02
CA LEU A 155 -8.20 3.15 -15.40
C LEU A 155 -9.15 2.21 -16.12
N ILE A 156 -9.17 2.26 -17.45
CA ILE A 156 -10.01 1.39 -18.29
C ILE A 156 -9.62 -0.09 -18.11
N ALA A 157 -8.32 -0.39 -18.11
CA ALA A 157 -7.84 -1.77 -17.91
C ALA A 157 -8.21 -2.36 -16.55
N ARG A 158 -8.47 -1.52 -15.56
CA ARG A 158 -8.93 -1.88 -14.21
C ARG A 158 -10.45 -1.77 -14.03
N GLU A 159 -11.17 -1.49 -15.08
CA GLU A 159 -12.63 -1.31 -15.08
C GLU A 159 -13.11 -0.14 -14.18
N TYR A 160 -12.26 0.86 -13.96
CA TYR A 160 -12.65 2.08 -13.25
C TYR A 160 -13.45 3.02 -14.15
N SER A 161 -14.42 3.72 -13.57
CA SER A 161 -15.27 4.68 -14.29
C SER A 161 -14.50 5.97 -14.61
N VAL A 162 -14.28 6.27 -15.89
CA VAL A 162 -13.70 7.53 -16.35
C VAL A 162 -14.85 8.49 -16.73
N GLY A 163 -15.04 9.52 -15.91
CA GLY A 163 -16.12 10.51 -16.09
C GLY A 163 -15.76 11.62 -17.09
N GLY A 164 -14.48 11.86 -17.32
CA GLY A 164 -14.07 12.86 -18.29
C GLY A 164 -12.58 13.21 -18.28
N LEU A 165 -12.20 13.99 -19.28
CA LEU A 165 -10.89 14.61 -19.40
C LEU A 165 -11.04 16.13 -19.42
N VAL A 166 -10.34 16.82 -18.52
CA VAL A 166 -10.29 18.27 -18.46
C VAL A 166 -8.95 18.76 -19.03
N LEU A 167 -9.02 19.55 -20.06
CA LEU A 167 -7.84 20.21 -20.63
C LEU A 167 -7.70 21.60 -19.97
N ASN A 168 -6.75 21.71 -19.08
CA ASN A 168 -6.45 22.92 -18.34
C ASN A 168 -5.40 23.76 -19.12
N LYS A 169 -5.39 25.07 -18.91
CA LYS A 169 -4.47 25.98 -19.59
C LYS A 169 -4.50 25.85 -21.14
N ALA A 170 -5.68 25.71 -21.70
CA ALA A 170 -5.86 25.53 -23.15
C ALA A 170 -5.84 26.85 -23.97
N LEU A 171 -5.34 27.95 -23.36
CA LEU A 171 -5.20 29.29 -24.02
C LEU A 171 -3.74 29.55 -24.37
#